data_91946ced95b684941129514caebfd169
#
_entry.id   91946ced95b684941129514caebfd169
#
_cell.length_a   1.000
_cell.length_b   1.000
_cell.length_c   1.000
_cell.angle_alpha   90.00
_cell.angle_beta   90.00
_cell.angle_gamma   90.00
#
_symmetry.space_group_name_H-M   'P 1'
#
loop_
_entity.id
_entity.type
_entity.pdbx_description
1 polymer ?
#
loop_
_entity_poly.entity_id
_entity_poly.type
_entity_poly.pdbx_seq_one_letter_code
_entity_poly.pdbx_strand_id
1 'polypeptide(L)'
;MIFSIREYLYYRTHEETDNAQIDADISPVISRVPGYVKEIRFSDNQFVKAGDTLVLLDDRDFQIRVQQAEAALMASQKSVNVASAAVQEAKAGSSTIRANTDAARIRVWKATEDFNRFQNLYNEHAITKAQFDAAKAEKESAEAALAAVQSQMPVLNSRVNTGETQTTATASNVALK
;
A
#
# COMPACT_ATOMS: atom_id res chain seq x y z
N MET A 1 7.00 -82.23 -56.37
CA MET A 1 6.15 -81.17 -56.96
C MET A 1 5.02 -80.66 -56.02
N ILE A 2 4.36 -81.52 -55.24
CA ILE A 2 3.24 -81.08 -54.38
C ILE A 2 3.68 -80.19 -53.20
N PHE A 3 4.90 -80.42 -52.65
CA PHE A 3 5.46 -79.58 -51.55
C PHE A 3 5.77 -78.15 -51.97
N SER A 4 6.32 -77.94 -53.16
CA SER A 4 6.64 -76.64 -53.66
C SER A 4 5.42 -75.77 -53.91
N ILE A 5 4.28 -76.33 -54.29
CA ILE A 5 3.03 -75.59 -54.54
C ILE A 5 2.43 -75.10 -53.22
N ARG A 6 2.56 -75.91 -52.11
CA ARG A 6 2.05 -75.61 -50.77
C ARG A 6 2.88 -74.48 -50.14
N GLU A 7 4.19 -74.50 -50.33
CA GLU A 7 5.05 -73.43 -49.84
C GLU A 7 4.83 -72.10 -50.59
N TYR A 8 4.64 -72.18 -51.89
CA TYR A 8 4.33 -70.98 -52.71
C TYR A 8 2.97 -70.40 -52.34
N LEU A 9 1.94 -71.17 -52.06
CA LEU A 9 0.64 -70.70 -51.61
C LEU A 9 0.72 -70.12 -50.19
N TYR A 10 1.56 -70.66 -49.30
CA TYR A 10 1.80 -70.13 -47.95
C TYR A 10 2.44 -68.73 -48.00
N TYR A 11 3.51 -68.54 -48.75
CA TYR A 11 4.17 -67.24 -48.88
C TYR A 11 3.32 -66.19 -49.61
N ARG A 12 2.37 -66.58 -50.41
CA ARG A 12 1.47 -65.69 -51.09
C ARG A 12 0.32 -65.18 -50.17
N THR A 13 -0.01 -65.89 -49.14
CA THR A 13 -1.09 -65.57 -48.19
C THR A 13 -0.59 -65.01 -46.85
N HIS A 14 0.71 -65.13 -46.58
CA HIS A 14 1.32 -64.62 -45.35
C HIS A 14 2.35 -63.57 -45.72
N GLU A 15 2.08 -62.31 -45.32
CA GLU A 15 3.10 -61.26 -45.33
C GLU A 15 3.79 -61.25 -43.99
N GLU A 16 5.08 -61.61 -43.98
CA GLU A 16 5.95 -61.45 -42.80
C GLU A 16 6.52 -60.05 -42.85
N THR A 17 6.23 -59.25 -41.84
CA THR A 17 6.83 -57.93 -41.66
C THR A 17 7.60 -57.89 -40.38
N ASP A 18 8.92 -57.72 -40.49
CA ASP A 18 9.82 -57.52 -39.33
C ASP A 18 9.72 -56.09 -38.75
N ASN A 19 8.92 -55.22 -39.37
CA ASN A 19 8.76 -53.79 -39.01
C ASN A 19 7.44 -53.49 -38.30
N ALA A 20 6.79 -54.49 -37.65
CA ALA A 20 5.63 -54.21 -36.83
C ALA A 20 6.07 -53.53 -35.53
N GLN A 21 6.00 -52.21 -35.50
CA GLN A 21 6.32 -51.38 -34.34
C GLN A 21 5.01 -50.89 -33.69
N ILE A 22 4.86 -51.15 -32.39
CA ILE A 22 3.74 -50.61 -31.64
C ILE A 22 4.14 -49.17 -31.27
N ASP A 23 3.48 -48.23 -31.89
CA ASP A 23 3.64 -46.82 -31.57
C ASP A 23 2.56 -46.41 -30.57
N ALA A 24 2.94 -45.68 -29.53
CA ALA A 24 2.02 -45.19 -28.51
C ALA A 24 2.19 -43.70 -28.35
N ASP A 25 1.08 -42.98 -28.14
CA ASP A 25 1.09 -41.56 -27.87
C ASP A 25 1.85 -41.27 -26.57
N ILE A 26 2.98 -40.57 -26.67
CA ILE A 26 3.76 -40.13 -25.51
C ILE A 26 3.26 -38.74 -25.07
N SER A 27 2.73 -38.64 -23.85
CA SER A 27 2.31 -37.40 -23.23
C SER A 27 3.35 -36.96 -22.19
N PRO A 28 4.20 -35.97 -22.47
CA PRO A 28 5.19 -35.50 -21.51
C PRO A 28 4.53 -34.74 -20.35
N VAL A 29 4.90 -35.10 -19.11
CA VAL A 29 4.50 -34.36 -17.89
C VAL A 29 5.58 -33.32 -17.56
N ILE A 30 5.29 -32.04 -17.74
CA ILE A 30 6.23 -30.95 -17.53
C ILE A 30 5.82 -30.16 -16.29
N SER A 31 6.77 -29.91 -15.37
CA SER A 31 6.55 -29.04 -14.22
C SER A 31 6.39 -27.59 -14.67
N ARG A 32 5.43 -26.85 -14.09
CA ARG A 32 5.23 -25.42 -14.33
C ARG A 32 6.25 -24.54 -13.60
N VAL A 33 6.88 -25.07 -12.57
CA VAL A 33 7.87 -24.36 -11.75
C VAL A 33 9.21 -25.07 -11.79
N PRO A 34 10.33 -24.36 -11.93
CA PRO A 34 11.65 -24.96 -11.81
C PRO A 34 11.93 -25.32 -10.36
N GLY A 35 12.57 -26.46 -10.13
CA GLY A 35 12.94 -26.89 -8.79
C GLY A 35 13.74 -28.19 -8.80
N TYR A 36 14.37 -28.50 -7.69
CA TYR A 36 15.04 -29.75 -7.47
C TYR A 36 14.03 -30.84 -7.13
N VAL A 37 14.22 -32.04 -7.68
CA VAL A 37 13.39 -33.21 -7.35
C VAL A 37 13.79 -33.70 -5.97
N LYS A 38 12.82 -33.75 -5.06
CA LYS A 38 12.99 -34.30 -3.71
C LYS A 38 12.71 -35.78 -3.66
N GLU A 39 11.67 -36.23 -4.36
CA GLU A 39 11.21 -37.60 -4.33
C GLU A 39 10.49 -37.95 -5.63
N ILE A 40 10.73 -39.12 -6.17
CA ILE A 40 10.00 -39.72 -7.29
C ILE A 40 9.13 -40.85 -6.70
N ARG A 41 7.82 -40.79 -6.96
CA ARG A 41 6.81 -41.68 -6.37
C ARG A 41 6.20 -42.70 -7.34
N PHE A 42 6.84 -42.92 -8.46
CA PHE A 42 6.41 -43.93 -9.42
C PHE A 42 7.60 -44.79 -9.87
N SER A 43 7.31 -45.98 -10.39
CA SER A 43 8.28 -46.89 -11.00
C SER A 43 7.98 -47.04 -12.48
N ASP A 44 8.97 -47.51 -13.24
CA ASP A 44 8.81 -47.79 -14.67
C ASP A 44 7.66 -48.79 -14.90
N ASN A 45 6.86 -48.53 -15.93
CA ASN A 45 5.68 -49.32 -16.30
C ASN A 45 4.54 -49.34 -15.24
N GLN A 46 4.55 -48.41 -14.27
CA GLN A 46 3.48 -48.33 -13.29
C GLN A 46 2.27 -47.60 -13.86
N PHE A 47 1.09 -48.17 -13.65
CA PHE A 47 -0.18 -47.48 -14.00
C PHE A 47 -0.44 -46.35 -13.02
N VAL A 48 -0.69 -45.13 -13.55
CA VAL A 48 -0.98 -43.91 -12.78
C VAL A 48 -2.36 -43.39 -13.13
N LYS A 49 -3.04 -42.80 -12.15
CA LYS A 49 -4.36 -42.18 -12.32
C LYS A 49 -4.25 -40.67 -12.29
N ALA A 50 -5.24 -39.99 -12.87
CA ALA A 50 -5.36 -38.54 -12.75
C ALA A 50 -5.49 -38.13 -11.27
N GLY A 51 -4.59 -37.27 -10.81
CA GLY A 51 -4.49 -36.82 -9.41
C GLY A 51 -3.39 -37.48 -8.59
N ASP A 52 -2.74 -38.55 -9.11
CA ASP A 52 -1.61 -39.16 -8.41
C ASP A 52 -0.38 -38.23 -8.41
N THR A 53 0.30 -38.17 -7.26
CA THR A 53 1.54 -37.39 -7.12
C THR A 53 2.71 -38.19 -7.67
N LEU A 54 3.24 -37.82 -8.81
CA LEU A 54 4.36 -38.50 -9.47
C LEU A 54 5.72 -38.05 -8.93
N VAL A 55 5.89 -36.74 -8.78
CA VAL A 55 7.16 -36.13 -8.38
C VAL A 55 6.89 -35.08 -7.31
N LEU A 56 7.71 -35.12 -6.25
CA LEU A 56 7.74 -34.09 -5.22
C LEU A 56 8.97 -33.21 -5.42
N LEU A 57 8.75 -31.90 -5.58
CA LEU A 57 9.83 -30.91 -5.69
C LEU A 57 10.25 -30.43 -4.30
N ASP A 58 11.52 -30.01 -4.18
CA ASP A 58 12.01 -29.34 -2.98
C ASP A 58 11.41 -27.94 -2.88
N ASP A 59 10.74 -27.66 -1.79
CA ASP A 59 9.99 -26.41 -1.56
C ASP A 59 10.74 -25.40 -0.67
N ARG A 60 11.94 -25.74 -0.18
CA ARG A 60 12.72 -24.90 0.74
C ARG A 60 12.99 -23.51 0.18
N ASP A 61 13.37 -23.39 -1.09
CA ASP A 61 13.62 -22.10 -1.73
C ASP A 61 12.34 -21.27 -1.86
N PHE A 62 11.20 -21.92 -2.11
CA PHE A 62 9.90 -21.26 -2.17
C PHE A 62 9.45 -20.78 -0.79
N GLN A 63 9.67 -21.57 0.26
CA GLN A 63 9.37 -21.18 1.64
C GLN A 63 10.19 -19.95 2.06
N ILE A 64 11.49 -19.90 1.73
CA ILE A 64 12.33 -18.72 1.98
C ILE A 64 11.78 -17.48 1.24
N ARG A 65 11.40 -17.64 -0.03
CA ARG A 65 10.80 -16.52 -0.80
C ARG A 65 9.47 -16.04 -0.21
N VAL A 66 8.64 -16.95 0.27
CA VAL A 66 7.39 -16.60 0.95
C VAL A 66 7.69 -15.81 2.22
N GLN A 67 8.61 -16.30 3.07
CA GLN A 67 9.01 -15.58 4.29
C GLN A 67 9.59 -14.19 3.99
N GLN A 68 10.39 -14.05 2.93
CA GLN A 68 10.90 -12.76 2.50
C GLN A 68 9.78 -11.83 2.03
N ALA A 69 8.80 -12.34 1.27
CA ALA A 69 7.66 -11.57 0.82
C ALA A 69 6.76 -11.13 1.99
N GLU A 70 6.52 -12.02 2.95
CA GLU A 70 5.77 -11.71 4.17
C GLU A 70 6.48 -10.65 5.03
N ALA A 71 7.80 -10.76 5.19
CA ALA A 71 8.59 -9.76 5.90
C ALA A 71 8.54 -8.39 5.19
N ALA A 72 8.62 -8.38 3.85
CA ALA A 72 8.51 -7.15 3.06
C ALA A 72 7.10 -6.54 3.15
N LEU A 73 6.05 -7.36 3.17
CA LEU A 73 4.68 -6.91 3.38
C LEU A 73 4.50 -6.28 4.76
N MET A 74 4.97 -6.94 5.81
CA MET A 74 4.93 -6.41 7.18
C MET A 74 5.70 -5.10 7.31
N ALA A 75 6.87 -4.96 6.69
CA ALA A 75 7.63 -3.72 6.66
C ALA A 75 6.86 -2.59 5.97
N SER A 76 6.22 -2.89 4.84
CA SER A 76 5.38 -1.93 4.12
C SER A 76 4.16 -1.49 4.96
N GLN A 77 3.48 -2.41 5.63
CA GLN A 77 2.36 -2.09 6.54
C GLN A 77 2.80 -1.20 7.71
N LYS A 78 3.96 -1.49 8.32
CA LYS A 78 4.53 -0.63 9.37
C LYS A 78 4.85 0.78 8.84
N SER A 79 5.33 0.89 7.61
CA SER A 79 5.57 2.19 6.97
C SER A 79 4.28 3.00 6.80
N VAL A 80 3.15 2.36 6.42
CA VAL A 80 1.83 3.01 6.41
C VAL A 80 1.42 3.50 7.79
N ASN A 81 1.63 2.68 8.84
CA ASN A 81 1.29 3.06 10.21
C ASN A 81 2.11 4.27 10.67
N VAL A 82 3.41 4.33 10.35
CA VAL A 82 4.26 5.49 10.66
C VAL A 82 3.77 6.75 9.92
N ALA A 83 3.43 6.63 8.63
CA ALA A 83 2.90 7.75 7.86
C ALA A 83 1.55 8.24 8.43
N SER A 84 0.67 7.32 8.83
CA SER A 84 -0.62 7.67 9.46
C SER A 84 -0.45 8.35 10.82
N ALA A 85 0.52 7.91 11.63
CA ALA A 85 0.84 8.56 12.90
C ALA A 85 1.33 10.01 12.70
N ALA A 86 2.14 10.26 11.68
CA ALA A 86 2.60 11.62 11.34
C ALA A 86 1.42 12.52 10.91
N VAL A 87 0.42 11.98 10.20
CA VAL A 87 -0.82 12.70 9.88
C VAL A 87 -1.61 13.04 11.15
N GLN A 88 -1.73 12.10 12.08
CA GLN A 88 -2.42 12.35 13.35
C GLN A 88 -1.71 13.42 14.19
N GLU A 89 -0.40 13.42 14.23
CA GLU A 89 0.40 14.46 14.89
C GLU A 89 0.14 15.84 14.25
N ALA A 90 0.16 15.92 12.92
CA ALA A 90 -0.13 17.17 12.22
C ALA A 90 -1.57 17.66 12.48
N LYS A 91 -2.56 16.76 12.56
CA LYS A 91 -3.96 17.08 12.91
C LYS A 91 -4.07 17.60 14.36
N ALA A 92 -3.36 16.98 15.30
CA ALA A 92 -3.29 17.45 16.67
C ALA A 92 -2.69 18.85 16.76
N GLY A 93 -1.61 19.12 16.03
CA GLY A 93 -1.03 20.45 15.89
C GLY A 93 -2.04 21.47 15.34
N SER A 94 -2.83 21.10 14.34
CA SER A 94 -3.90 21.94 13.78
C SER A 94 -4.97 22.29 14.82
N SER A 95 -5.36 21.35 15.67
CA SER A 95 -6.33 21.60 16.75
C SER A 95 -5.79 22.60 17.78
N THR A 96 -4.52 22.53 18.12
CA THR A 96 -3.85 23.49 19.01
C THR A 96 -3.84 24.90 18.42
N ILE A 97 -3.52 25.02 17.14
CA ILE A 97 -3.54 26.35 16.47
C ILE A 97 -4.97 26.92 16.40
N ARG A 98 -5.99 26.08 16.18
CA ARG A 98 -7.40 26.51 16.25
C ARG A 98 -7.74 27.07 17.64
N ALA A 99 -7.39 26.36 18.70
CA ALA A 99 -7.61 26.84 20.06
C ALA A 99 -6.90 28.17 20.34
N ASN A 100 -5.64 28.31 19.87
CA ASN A 100 -4.90 29.57 19.98
C ASN A 100 -5.55 30.70 19.17
N THR A 101 -6.09 30.40 17.98
CA THR A 101 -6.82 31.36 17.14
C THR A 101 -8.09 31.85 17.84
N ASP A 102 -8.85 30.94 18.48
CA ASP A 102 -10.05 31.29 19.21
C ASP A 102 -9.73 32.14 20.44
N ALA A 103 -8.63 31.82 21.16
CA ALA A 103 -8.14 32.65 22.26
C ALA A 103 -7.73 34.09 21.78
N ALA A 104 -7.04 34.14 20.64
CA ALA A 104 -6.66 35.44 20.03
C ALA A 104 -7.90 36.24 19.58
N ARG A 105 -8.93 35.60 19.01
CA ARG A 105 -10.20 36.25 18.65
C ARG A 105 -10.88 36.89 19.86
N ILE A 106 -10.90 36.17 21.01
CA ILE A 106 -11.47 36.72 22.24
C ILE A 106 -10.70 37.96 22.70
N ARG A 107 -9.36 37.97 22.55
CA ARG A 107 -8.55 39.15 22.86
C ARG A 107 -8.87 40.34 21.93
N VAL A 108 -8.99 40.08 20.64
CA VAL A 108 -9.38 41.10 19.65
C VAL A 108 -10.75 41.66 19.98
N TRP A 109 -11.73 40.79 20.26
CA TRP A 109 -13.06 41.20 20.65
C TRP A 109 -13.01 42.15 21.88
N LYS A 110 -12.32 41.73 22.96
CA LYS A 110 -12.18 42.56 24.16
C LYS A 110 -11.52 43.88 23.86
N ALA A 111 -10.40 43.92 23.14
CA ALA A 111 -9.68 45.12 22.80
C ALA A 111 -10.53 46.07 21.92
N THR A 112 -11.37 45.49 21.05
CA THR A 112 -12.30 46.27 20.22
C THR A 112 -13.41 46.91 21.06
N GLU A 113 -14.00 46.18 22.01
CA GLU A 113 -14.99 46.70 22.94
C GLU A 113 -14.43 47.83 23.81
N ASP A 114 -13.21 47.63 24.32
CA ASP A 114 -12.50 48.64 25.10
C ASP A 114 -12.20 49.89 24.23
N PHE A 115 -11.70 49.68 23.01
CA PHE A 115 -11.47 50.80 22.06
C PHE A 115 -12.75 51.57 21.79
N ASN A 116 -13.86 50.92 21.48
CA ASN A 116 -15.15 51.58 21.21
C ASN A 116 -15.62 52.38 22.42
N ARG A 117 -15.45 51.89 23.62
CA ARG A 117 -15.77 52.56 24.87
C ARG A 117 -14.89 53.80 25.06
N PHE A 118 -13.58 53.69 24.88
CA PHE A 118 -12.65 54.79 24.99
C PHE A 118 -12.87 55.82 23.89
N GLN A 119 -13.27 55.43 22.68
CA GLN A 119 -13.64 56.32 21.60
C GLN A 119 -14.82 57.20 21.95
N ASN A 120 -15.87 56.63 22.55
CA ASN A 120 -17.04 57.39 23.00
C ASN A 120 -16.67 58.34 24.11
N LEU A 121 -15.90 57.93 25.12
CA LEU A 121 -15.43 58.79 26.20
C LEU A 121 -14.52 59.93 25.71
N TYR A 122 -13.70 59.65 24.70
CA TYR A 122 -12.84 60.69 24.08
C TYR A 122 -13.67 61.75 23.34
N ASN A 123 -14.70 61.31 22.61
CA ASN A 123 -15.63 62.24 21.93
C ASN A 123 -16.39 63.12 22.93
N GLU A 124 -16.69 62.60 24.13
CA GLU A 124 -17.30 63.33 25.23
C GLU A 124 -16.30 64.13 26.06
N HIS A 125 -15.03 64.22 25.64
CA HIS A 125 -13.92 64.87 26.35
C HIS A 125 -13.70 64.39 27.78
N ALA A 126 -14.13 63.14 28.08
CA ALA A 126 -14.02 62.53 29.41
C ALA A 126 -12.66 61.88 29.67
N ILE A 127 -11.84 61.64 28.65
CA ILE A 127 -10.52 61.04 28.72
C ILE A 127 -9.46 61.82 27.93
N THR A 128 -8.17 61.55 28.23
CA THR A 128 -7.05 62.14 27.53
C THR A 128 -6.79 61.46 26.18
N LYS A 129 -6.17 62.18 25.25
CA LYS A 129 -5.72 61.60 23.97
C LYS A 129 -4.79 60.43 24.18
N ALA A 130 -3.90 60.46 25.16
CA ALA A 130 -2.98 59.38 25.47
C ALA A 130 -3.70 58.09 25.86
N GLN A 131 -4.82 58.17 26.61
CA GLN A 131 -5.66 57.01 26.95
C GLN A 131 -6.36 56.44 25.72
N PHE A 132 -6.87 57.27 24.84
CA PHE A 132 -7.47 56.84 23.57
C PHE A 132 -6.44 56.14 22.67
N ASP A 133 -5.25 56.78 22.49
CA ASP A 133 -4.18 56.24 21.64
C ASP A 133 -3.66 54.88 22.21
N ALA A 134 -3.62 54.71 23.55
CA ALA A 134 -3.28 53.44 24.19
C ALA A 134 -4.30 52.31 23.88
N ALA A 135 -5.61 52.64 23.95
CA ALA A 135 -6.66 51.67 23.60
C ALA A 135 -6.63 51.28 22.10
N LYS A 136 -6.31 52.25 21.24
CA LYS A 136 -6.12 51.98 19.80
C LYS A 136 -4.94 51.05 19.55
N ALA A 137 -3.80 51.35 20.17
CA ALA A 137 -2.60 50.51 20.03
C ALA A 137 -2.81 49.09 20.55
N GLU A 138 -3.57 48.90 21.64
CA GLU A 138 -3.90 47.57 22.17
C GLU A 138 -4.78 46.76 21.20
N LYS A 139 -5.79 47.41 20.57
CA LYS A 139 -6.59 46.79 19.54
C LYS A 139 -5.74 46.35 18.34
N GLU A 140 -4.92 47.26 17.81
CA GLU A 140 -4.03 46.96 16.68
C GLU A 140 -3.04 45.82 17.01
N SER A 141 -2.52 45.78 18.24
CA SER A 141 -1.64 44.72 18.73
C SER A 141 -2.36 43.37 18.80
N ALA A 142 -3.59 43.35 19.31
CA ALA A 142 -4.42 42.14 19.38
C ALA A 142 -4.77 41.60 17.97
N GLU A 143 -5.11 42.51 17.03
CA GLU A 143 -5.37 42.14 15.63
C GLU A 143 -4.13 41.55 14.95
N ALA A 144 -2.96 42.18 15.15
CA ALA A 144 -1.69 41.63 14.64
C ALA A 144 -1.36 40.28 15.22
N ALA A 145 -1.60 40.06 16.53
CA ALA A 145 -1.42 38.75 17.16
C ALA A 145 -2.35 37.68 16.59
N LEU A 146 -3.62 38.02 16.30
CA LEU A 146 -4.57 37.09 15.64
C LEU A 146 -4.08 36.76 14.24
N ALA A 147 -3.66 37.73 13.44
CA ALA A 147 -3.15 37.50 12.09
C ALA A 147 -1.92 36.60 12.09
N ALA A 148 -1.01 36.78 13.06
CA ALA A 148 0.18 35.94 13.22
C ALA A 148 -0.17 34.47 13.51
N VAL A 149 -1.16 34.19 14.36
CA VAL A 149 -1.63 32.84 14.63
C VAL A 149 -2.36 32.24 13.43
N GLN A 150 -3.21 33.02 12.77
CA GLN A 150 -3.95 32.57 11.58
C GLN A 150 -3.02 32.21 10.42
N SER A 151 -1.90 32.90 10.25
CA SER A 151 -0.93 32.60 9.18
C SER A 151 -0.25 31.23 9.34
N GLN A 152 -0.32 30.60 10.52
CA GLN A 152 0.22 29.26 10.75
C GLN A 152 -0.71 28.14 10.26
N MET A 153 -2.02 28.41 10.15
CA MET A 153 -3.03 27.41 9.77
C MET A 153 -2.80 26.82 8.36
N PRO A 154 -2.52 27.61 7.31
CA PRO A 154 -2.26 27.07 5.97
C PRO A 154 -1.06 26.12 5.94
N VAL A 155 -0.02 26.42 6.71
CA VAL A 155 1.19 25.58 6.79
C VAL A 155 0.84 24.19 7.37
N LEU A 156 0.05 24.14 8.44
CA LEU A 156 -0.37 22.89 9.04
C LEU A 156 -1.33 22.10 8.13
N ASN A 157 -2.27 22.77 7.48
CA ASN A 157 -3.17 22.13 6.52
C ASN A 157 -2.38 21.52 5.35
N SER A 158 -1.35 22.23 4.86
CA SER A 158 -0.46 21.68 3.82
C SER A 158 0.28 20.45 4.31
N ARG A 159 0.77 20.43 5.57
CA ARG A 159 1.41 19.23 6.16
C ARG A 159 0.44 18.06 6.27
N VAL A 160 -0.80 18.29 6.69
CA VAL A 160 -1.84 17.24 6.76
C VAL A 160 -2.08 16.68 5.35
N ASN A 161 -2.31 17.52 4.35
CA ASN A 161 -2.57 17.08 2.97
C ASN A 161 -1.37 16.30 2.40
N THR A 162 -0.14 16.77 2.62
CA THR A 162 1.07 16.05 2.18
C THR A 162 1.18 14.70 2.87
N GLY A 163 0.93 14.64 4.18
CA GLY A 163 0.94 13.39 4.94
C GLY A 163 -0.13 12.41 4.47
N GLU A 164 -1.35 12.87 4.20
CA GLU A 164 -2.43 12.03 3.66
C GLU A 164 -2.09 11.48 2.27
N THR A 165 -1.52 12.31 1.40
CA THR A 165 -1.05 11.87 0.08
C THR A 165 0.06 10.83 0.20
N GLN A 166 1.03 11.04 1.09
CA GLN A 166 2.11 10.10 1.36
C GLN A 166 1.56 8.77 1.91
N THR A 167 0.59 8.82 2.82
CA THR A 167 -0.05 7.61 3.37
C THR A 167 -0.76 6.82 2.28
N THR A 168 -1.49 7.50 1.40
CA THR A 168 -2.18 6.88 0.27
C THR A 168 -1.19 6.24 -0.71
N ALA A 169 -0.11 6.94 -1.06
CA ALA A 169 0.93 6.41 -1.94
C ALA A 169 1.61 5.17 -1.34
N THR A 170 1.91 5.20 -0.03
CA THR A 170 2.51 4.06 0.66
C THR A 170 1.53 2.87 0.75
N ALA A 171 0.25 3.12 0.99
CA ALA A 171 -0.80 2.10 1.02
C ALA A 171 -0.99 1.44 -0.36
N SER A 172 -0.94 2.21 -1.46
CA SER A 172 -1.01 1.67 -2.82
C SER A 172 0.15 0.72 -3.13
N ASN A 173 1.35 1.02 -2.63
CA ASN A 173 2.51 0.14 -2.78
C ASN A 173 2.38 -1.18 -1.99
N VAL A 174 1.57 -1.22 -0.94
CA VAL A 174 1.25 -2.45 -0.19
C VAL A 174 0.30 -3.34 -0.99
N ALA A 175 -0.66 -2.74 -1.69
CA ALA A 175 -1.65 -3.49 -2.49
C ALA A 175 -1.05 -4.16 -3.75
N LEU A 176 0.14 -3.73 -4.19
CA LEU A 176 0.83 -4.26 -5.37
C LEU A 176 1.86 -5.35 -5.05
N LYS A 177 2.06 -5.68 -3.78
CA LYS A 177 2.98 -6.76 -3.33
C LYS A 177 2.21 -7.98 -2.83
#